data_ad9565bbc160ef03ae596b8164484b3d
#
_entry.id   ad9565bbc160ef03ae596b8164484b3d
#
_cell.length_a   1.000
_cell.length_b   1.000
_cell.length_c   1.000
_cell.angle_alpha   90.00
_cell.angle_beta   90.00
_cell.angle_gamma   90.00
#
_symmetry.space_group_name_H-M   'P 1'
#
loop_
_entity.id
_entity.type
_entity.pdbx_description
1 polymer ?
#
loop_
_entity_poly.entity_id
_entity_poly.type
_entity_poly.pdbx_seq_one_letter_code
_entity_poly.pdbx_strand_id
1 'polypeptide(L)'
;MTPVNAIGGARCQTWQMIAQLPPDRMPPPRPEGIPRFQRLFREAAGLDFDKTDLKRYENFIDHRIYLLLLRAEANAKAGGDVLIEPWNLPITAGLQECIEQFRKMDETIELEPILDRLANRPPLQFSYTDETEAMLPDLAGGLGVAVARALKIIEPDLKNPQTRQWELATRVFELLL
;
A
#
# COMPACT_ATOMS: atom_id res chain seq x y z
N MET A 1 -8.61 33.82 43.51
CA MET A 1 -9.41 34.00 42.28
C MET A 1 -8.48 34.46 41.19
N THR A 2 -8.01 33.57 40.38
CA THR A 2 -7.19 33.87 39.17
C THR A 2 -7.82 33.14 37.99
N PRO A 3 -8.10 33.79 36.85
CA PRO A 3 -8.70 33.15 35.69
C PRO A 3 -7.68 32.37 34.92
N VAL A 4 -8.06 31.16 34.56
CA VAL A 4 -7.39 30.27 33.59
C VAL A 4 -7.52 30.89 32.21
N ASN A 5 -6.42 31.19 31.58
CA ASN A 5 -6.40 31.82 30.27
C ASN A 5 -6.15 30.81 29.14
N ALA A 6 -7.04 30.85 28.19
CA ALA A 6 -7.19 30.12 26.96
C ALA A 6 -5.91 29.96 26.13
N ILE A 7 -5.58 28.71 25.82
CA ILE A 7 -4.71 28.35 24.68
C ILE A 7 -5.59 27.60 23.67
N GLY A 8 -6.24 28.35 22.77
CA GLY A 8 -7.16 27.77 21.79
C GLY A 8 -7.40 28.64 20.56
N GLY A 9 -6.42 29.43 20.12
CA GLY A 9 -6.65 30.43 19.06
C GLY A 9 -5.87 30.30 17.74
N ALA A 10 -4.83 29.48 17.67
CA ALA A 10 -3.93 29.53 16.51
C ALA A 10 -4.20 28.51 15.39
N ARG A 11 -4.96 27.47 15.63
CA ARG A 11 -5.23 26.44 14.59
C ARG A 11 -6.48 26.69 13.74
N CYS A 12 -7.37 27.54 14.19
CA CYS A 12 -8.61 27.82 13.46
C CYS A 12 -8.45 28.88 12.36
N GLN A 13 -7.43 29.75 12.48
CA GLN A 13 -7.22 30.82 11.50
C GLN A 13 -6.59 30.38 10.19
N THR A 14 -5.79 29.30 10.22
CA THR A 14 -5.12 28.79 9.02
C THR A 14 -6.10 28.12 8.05
N TRP A 15 -7.12 27.45 8.56
CA TRP A 15 -8.16 26.82 7.73
C TRP A 15 -9.14 27.85 7.10
N GLN A 16 -9.39 28.95 7.78
CA GLN A 16 -10.25 30.02 7.23
C GLN A 16 -9.55 30.82 6.13
N MET A 17 -8.23 30.91 6.14
CA MET A 17 -7.46 31.57 5.06
C MET A 17 -7.41 30.73 3.78
N ILE A 18 -7.40 29.41 3.88
CA ILE A 18 -7.39 28.51 2.70
C ILE A 18 -8.76 28.48 2.02
N ALA A 19 -9.85 28.63 2.77
CA ALA A 19 -11.22 28.63 2.24
C ALA A 19 -11.57 29.92 1.44
N GLN A 20 -10.74 30.94 1.47
CA GLN A 20 -10.97 32.24 0.79
C GLN A 20 -10.11 32.45 -0.48
N LEU A 21 -9.31 31.46 -0.88
CA LEU A 21 -8.58 31.55 -2.14
C LEU A 21 -9.56 31.35 -3.32
N PRO A 22 -9.59 32.26 -4.30
CA PRO A 22 -10.39 32.07 -5.49
C PRO A 22 -9.96 30.79 -6.21
N PRO A 23 -10.91 30.05 -6.84
CA PRO A 23 -10.63 28.75 -7.46
C PRO A 23 -9.51 28.78 -8.51
N ASP A 24 -9.18 29.96 -9.01
CA ASP A 24 -8.14 30.20 -10.01
C ASP A 24 -6.71 30.20 -9.43
N ARG A 25 -6.55 30.15 -8.11
CA ARG A 25 -5.25 30.11 -7.41
C ARG A 25 -4.98 28.85 -6.62
N MET A 26 -5.91 27.89 -6.64
CA MET A 26 -5.59 26.58 -6.12
C MET A 26 -4.65 25.88 -7.10
N PRO A 27 -3.43 25.52 -6.68
CA PRO A 27 -2.60 24.67 -7.53
C PRO A 27 -3.42 23.40 -7.82
N PRO A 28 -3.40 22.91 -9.08
CA PRO A 28 -4.08 21.66 -9.39
C PRO A 28 -3.58 20.60 -8.40
N PRO A 29 -4.47 19.70 -7.92
CA PRO A 29 -4.06 18.61 -7.05
C PRO A 29 -2.93 17.87 -7.78
N ARG A 30 -1.73 17.91 -7.22
CA ARG A 30 -0.58 17.23 -7.82
C ARG A 30 -0.92 15.74 -7.81
N PRO A 31 -0.79 15.05 -8.92
CA PRO A 31 -0.87 13.59 -8.93
C PRO A 31 0.40 13.04 -8.27
N GLU A 32 0.46 13.14 -6.96
CA GLU A 32 1.65 12.77 -6.16
C GLU A 32 1.92 11.26 -6.22
N GLY A 33 0.90 10.46 -6.52
CA GLY A 33 1.03 9.01 -6.57
C GLY A 33 1.93 8.49 -7.70
N ILE A 34 1.88 9.07 -8.89
CA ILE A 34 2.61 8.56 -10.06
C ILE A 34 4.13 8.72 -9.91
N PRO A 35 4.68 9.88 -9.53
CA PRO A 35 6.12 10.03 -9.33
C PRO A 35 6.70 9.11 -8.23
N ARG A 36 5.99 8.94 -7.12
CA ARG A 36 6.40 8.03 -6.02
C ARG A 36 6.42 6.59 -6.48
N PHE A 37 5.36 6.15 -7.13
CA PHE A 37 5.24 4.83 -7.70
C PHE A 37 6.35 4.53 -8.72
N GLN A 38 6.65 5.46 -9.63
CA GLN A 38 7.74 5.32 -10.59
C GLN A 38 9.10 5.22 -9.90
N ARG A 39 9.34 5.97 -8.82
CA ARG A 39 10.59 5.88 -8.05
C ARG A 39 10.75 4.52 -7.40
N LEU A 40 9.69 4.02 -6.74
CA LEU A 40 9.70 2.70 -6.12
C LEU A 40 10.14 1.61 -7.11
N PHE A 41 9.54 1.56 -8.30
CA PHE A 41 9.86 0.52 -9.29
C PHE A 41 11.23 0.72 -9.95
N ARG A 42 11.64 1.97 -10.12
CA ARG A 42 12.98 2.28 -10.61
C ARG A 42 14.06 1.87 -9.61
N GLU A 43 13.85 2.15 -8.34
CA GLU A 43 14.78 1.80 -7.27
C GLU A 43 14.77 0.30 -6.99
N ALA A 44 13.60 -0.34 -6.97
CA ALA A 44 13.48 -1.77 -6.71
C ALA A 44 14.11 -2.64 -7.82
N ALA A 45 13.95 -2.25 -9.08
CA ALA A 45 14.30 -3.13 -10.21
C ALA A 45 14.70 -2.39 -11.51
N GLY A 46 14.89 -1.08 -11.52
CA GLY A 46 15.20 -0.32 -12.73
C GLY A 46 14.11 -0.36 -13.79
N LEU A 47 12.84 -0.44 -13.37
CA LEU A 47 11.67 -0.48 -14.25
C LEU A 47 11.07 0.90 -14.41
N ASP A 48 10.70 1.25 -15.65
CA ASP A 48 9.92 2.44 -15.94
C ASP A 48 8.44 2.05 -16.09
N PHE A 49 7.59 2.63 -15.26
CA PHE A 49 6.16 2.35 -15.22
C PHE A 49 5.35 3.57 -15.66
N ASP A 50 4.22 3.32 -16.33
CA ASP A 50 3.28 4.33 -16.73
C ASP A 50 1.99 4.34 -15.88
N LYS A 51 1.01 5.17 -16.27
CA LYS A 51 -0.30 5.24 -15.57
C LYS A 51 -1.10 3.93 -15.66
N THR A 52 -0.92 3.19 -16.75
CA THR A 52 -1.61 1.90 -16.94
C THR A 52 -1.03 0.85 -16.00
N ASP A 53 0.28 0.88 -15.83
CA ASP A 53 0.97 0.01 -14.90
C ASP A 53 0.61 0.33 -13.44
N LEU A 54 0.44 1.61 -13.10
CA LEU A 54 -0.05 2.00 -11.77
C LEU A 54 -1.40 1.34 -11.46
N LYS A 55 -2.36 1.41 -12.40
CA LYS A 55 -3.67 0.77 -12.21
C LYS A 55 -3.58 -0.76 -12.08
N ARG A 56 -2.70 -1.39 -12.85
CA ARG A 56 -2.45 -2.84 -12.73
C ARG A 56 -1.83 -3.20 -11.39
N TYR A 57 -0.88 -2.40 -10.95
CA TYR A 57 -0.25 -2.53 -9.64
C TYR A 57 -1.28 -2.40 -8.50
N GLU A 58 -2.10 -1.35 -8.50
CA GLU A 58 -3.14 -1.15 -7.51
C GLU A 58 -4.08 -2.35 -7.44
N ASN A 59 -4.59 -2.82 -8.58
CA ASN A 59 -5.45 -3.99 -8.64
C ASN A 59 -4.74 -5.25 -8.12
N PHE A 60 -3.47 -5.42 -8.45
CA PHE A 60 -2.65 -6.54 -7.97
C PHE A 60 -2.49 -6.48 -6.44
N ILE A 61 -2.07 -5.34 -5.89
CA ILE A 61 -1.85 -5.17 -4.45
C ILE A 61 -3.14 -5.40 -3.67
N ASP A 62 -4.25 -4.80 -4.08
CA ASP A 62 -5.54 -4.94 -3.42
C ASP A 62 -5.99 -6.40 -3.35
N HIS A 63 -5.81 -7.12 -4.45
CA HIS A 63 -6.15 -8.52 -4.50
C HIS A 63 -5.25 -9.34 -3.58
N ARG A 64 -3.94 -9.08 -3.58
CA ARG A 64 -2.97 -9.82 -2.75
C ARG A 64 -3.13 -9.54 -1.26
N ILE A 65 -3.31 -8.30 -0.87
CA ILE A 65 -3.56 -7.95 0.54
C ILE A 65 -4.85 -8.63 1.03
N TYR A 66 -5.92 -8.58 0.23
CA TYR A 66 -7.17 -9.25 0.59
C TYR A 66 -7.00 -10.77 0.77
N LEU A 67 -6.27 -11.45 -0.12
CA LEU A 67 -5.99 -12.88 0.01
C LEU A 67 -5.13 -13.19 1.24
N LEU A 68 -4.14 -12.36 1.54
CA LEU A 68 -3.32 -12.51 2.75
C LEU A 68 -4.16 -12.35 4.01
N LEU A 69 -5.08 -11.39 4.05
CA LEU A 69 -6.00 -11.20 5.17
C LEU A 69 -7.00 -12.37 5.31
N LEU A 70 -7.53 -12.92 4.20
CA LEU A 70 -8.36 -14.13 4.24
C LEU A 70 -7.60 -15.33 4.81
N ARG A 71 -6.32 -15.46 4.45
CA ARG A 71 -5.48 -16.54 4.99
C ARG A 71 -5.15 -16.31 6.45
N ALA A 72 -4.89 -15.06 6.83
CA ALA A 72 -4.67 -14.67 8.21
C ALA A 72 -5.90 -14.94 9.07
N GLU A 73 -7.11 -14.69 8.55
CA GLU A 73 -8.36 -15.05 9.23
C GLU A 73 -8.45 -16.56 9.49
N ALA A 74 -8.10 -17.40 8.49
CA ALA A 74 -8.09 -18.84 8.66
C ALA A 74 -7.06 -19.29 9.71
N ASN A 75 -5.88 -18.65 9.74
CA ASN A 75 -4.84 -18.91 10.74
C ASN A 75 -5.30 -18.49 12.15
N ALA A 76 -5.92 -17.32 12.29
CA ALA A 76 -6.49 -16.83 13.54
C ALA A 76 -7.53 -17.83 14.10
N LYS A 77 -8.46 -18.28 13.25
CA LYS A 77 -9.44 -19.31 13.63
C LYS A 77 -8.78 -20.60 14.11
N ALA A 78 -7.77 -21.07 13.41
CA ALA A 78 -7.04 -22.29 13.78
C ALA A 78 -6.26 -22.12 15.09
N GLY A 79 -5.74 -20.90 15.36
CA GLY A 79 -5.06 -20.56 16.61
C GLY A 79 -5.99 -20.29 17.80
N GLY A 80 -7.28 -20.12 17.56
CA GLY A 80 -8.25 -19.73 18.60
C GLY A 80 -8.27 -18.22 18.88
N ASP A 81 -7.66 -17.41 18.03
CA ASP A 81 -7.71 -15.95 18.11
C ASP A 81 -9.09 -15.44 17.70
N VAL A 82 -9.51 -14.30 18.24
CA VAL A 82 -10.78 -13.63 17.92
C VAL A 82 -10.60 -12.43 16.98
N LEU A 83 -9.37 -12.00 16.78
CA LEU A 83 -8.95 -10.92 15.88
C LEU A 83 -7.80 -11.43 15.01
N ILE A 84 -7.60 -10.79 13.87
CA ILE A 84 -6.45 -11.05 13.02
C ILE A 84 -5.28 -10.22 13.55
N GLU A 85 -4.26 -10.92 14.03
CA GLU A 85 -3.04 -10.36 14.58
C GLU A 85 -1.90 -10.39 13.52
N PRO A 86 -0.84 -9.59 13.68
CA PRO A 86 0.29 -9.58 12.75
C PRO A 86 0.92 -10.96 12.49
N TRP A 87 0.99 -11.81 13.50
CA TRP A 87 1.54 -13.16 13.37
C TRP A 87 0.63 -14.16 12.63
N ASN A 88 -0.65 -13.83 12.45
CA ASN A 88 -1.56 -14.64 11.63
C ASN A 88 -1.31 -14.45 10.13
N LEU A 89 -0.67 -13.31 9.72
CA LEU A 89 -0.36 -13.03 8.32
C LEU A 89 0.66 -14.05 7.78
N PRO A 90 0.39 -14.69 6.64
CA PRO A 90 1.28 -15.71 6.06
C PRO A 90 2.44 -15.04 5.30
N ILE A 91 3.28 -14.30 6.01
CA ILE A 91 4.43 -13.59 5.44
C ILE A 91 5.58 -14.58 5.24
N THR A 92 5.92 -14.89 3.99
CA THR A 92 7.06 -15.72 3.64
C THR A 92 8.38 -14.98 3.88
N ALA A 93 9.49 -15.70 4.04
CA ALA A 93 10.82 -15.10 4.20
C ALA A 93 11.17 -14.14 3.03
N GLY A 94 10.84 -14.52 1.79
CA GLY A 94 11.06 -13.66 0.64
C GLY A 94 10.23 -12.38 0.64
N LEU A 95 8.97 -12.45 1.11
CA LEU A 95 8.14 -11.26 1.26
C LEU A 95 8.67 -10.38 2.40
N GLN A 96 9.14 -10.97 3.51
CA GLN A 96 9.77 -10.24 4.60
C GLN A 96 11.00 -9.44 4.11
N GLU A 97 11.87 -10.06 3.31
CA GLU A 97 13.01 -9.36 2.70
C GLU A 97 12.58 -8.19 1.81
N CYS A 98 11.50 -8.36 1.05
CA CYS A 98 10.96 -7.29 0.22
C CYS A 98 10.38 -6.14 1.06
N ILE A 99 9.70 -6.43 2.17
CA ILE A 99 9.23 -5.43 3.14
C ILE A 99 10.43 -4.67 3.74
N GLU A 100 11.46 -5.38 4.16
CA GLU A 100 12.68 -4.79 4.70
C GLU A 100 13.41 -3.89 3.67
N GLN A 101 13.39 -4.30 2.40
CA GLN A 101 13.92 -3.47 1.33
C GLN A 101 13.07 -2.22 1.14
N PHE A 102 11.75 -2.34 1.10
CA PHE A 102 10.84 -1.21 0.99
C PHE A 102 11.05 -0.20 2.12
N ARG A 103 11.17 -0.64 3.37
CA ARG A 103 11.43 0.21 4.53
C ARG A 103 12.74 1.00 4.45
N LYS A 104 13.72 0.52 3.68
CA LYS A 104 14.99 1.22 3.43
C LYS A 104 14.91 2.25 2.31
N MET A 105 13.85 2.20 1.51
CA MET A 105 13.57 3.21 0.49
C MET A 105 12.95 4.45 1.15
N ASP A 106 13.25 5.64 0.63
CA ASP A 106 12.61 6.89 1.08
C ASP A 106 11.23 7.07 0.43
N GLU A 107 10.41 6.02 0.52
CA GLU A 107 9.08 5.97 -0.08
C GLU A 107 8.04 5.54 0.97
N THR A 108 6.85 6.12 0.88
CA THR A 108 5.73 5.82 1.77
C THR A 108 4.48 5.49 0.96
N ILE A 109 3.69 4.54 1.45
CA ILE A 109 2.36 4.23 0.91
C ILE A 109 1.32 4.69 1.93
N GLU A 110 0.30 5.39 1.45
CA GLU A 110 -0.78 5.87 2.31
C GLU A 110 -1.73 4.71 2.66
N LEU A 111 -2.18 4.67 3.91
CA LEU A 111 -3.04 3.61 4.43
C LEU A 111 -4.48 3.75 3.92
N GLU A 112 -5.02 4.98 3.92
CA GLU A 112 -6.42 5.24 3.60
C GLU A 112 -6.85 4.67 2.23
N PRO A 113 -6.09 4.84 1.13
CA PRO A 113 -6.46 4.25 -0.15
C PRO A 113 -6.50 2.71 -0.14
N ILE A 114 -5.69 2.07 0.71
CA ILE A 114 -5.71 0.61 0.88
C ILE A 114 -7.01 0.20 1.59
N LEU A 115 -7.35 0.87 2.68
CA LEU A 115 -8.57 0.60 3.46
C LEU A 115 -9.83 0.82 2.62
N ASP A 116 -9.90 1.92 1.86
CA ASP A 116 -11.02 2.23 0.97
C ASP A 116 -11.24 1.11 -0.06
N ARG A 117 -10.17 0.56 -0.60
CA ARG A 117 -10.26 -0.53 -1.57
C ARG A 117 -10.62 -1.86 -0.91
N LEU A 118 -10.11 -2.15 0.28
CA LEU A 118 -10.49 -3.33 1.06
C LEU A 118 -11.96 -3.29 1.46
N ALA A 119 -12.51 -2.12 1.80
CA ALA A 119 -13.93 -1.93 2.13
C ALA A 119 -14.87 -2.32 0.97
N ASN A 120 -14.40 -2.27 -0.28
CA ASN A 120 -15.14 -2.71 -1.47
C ASN A 120 -15.03 -4.23 -1.74
N ARG A 121 -14.29 -4.98 -0.91
CA ARG A 121 -14.18 -6.45 -0.99
C ARG A 121 -15.23 -7.11 -0.09
N PRO A 122 -15.53 -8.41 -0.32
CA PRO A 122 -16.36 -9.15 0.62
C PRO A 122 -15.79 -9.04 2.04
N PRO A 123 -16.65 -8.81 3.06
CA PRO A 123 -16.18 -8.58 4.41
C PRO A 123 -15.51 -9.85 4.99
N LEU A 124 -14.45 -9.63 5.76
CA LEU A 124 -13.85 -10.67 6.58
C LEU A 124 -14.79 -11.00 7.75
N GLN A 125 -14.74 -12.22 8.27
CA GLN A 125 -15.52 -12.61 9.44
C GLN A 125 -14.90 -12.07 10.74
N PHE A 126 -13.55 -11.91 10.76
CA PHE A 126 -12.81 -11.34 11.87
C PHE A 126 -12.31 -9.95 11.51
N SER A 127 -12.36 -9.06 12.49
CA SER A 127 -11.65 -7.78 12.41
C SER A 127 -10.14 -8.01 12.61
N TYR A 128 -9.33 -7.09 12.14
CA TYR A 128 -7.88 -7.08 12.40
C TYR A 128 -7.55 -6.02 13.45
N THR A 129 -6.42 -6.20 14.13
CA THR A 129 -5.94 -5.26 15.14
C THR A 129 -5.35 -4.00 14.49
N ASP A 130 -5.21 -2.94 15.29
CA ASP A 130 -4.56 -1.69 14.85
C ASP A 130 -3.12 -1.93 14.38
N GLU A 131 -2.41 -2.86 15.02
CA GLU A 131 -1.06 -3.26 14.63
C GLU A 131 -1.05 -3.94 13.25
N THR A 132 -2.02 -4.79 12.96
CA THR A 132 -2.18 -5.42 11.66
C THR A 132 -2.51 -4.37 10.60
N GLU A 133 -3.39 -3.42 10.91
CA GLU A 133 -3.73 -2.31 10.02
C GLU A 133 -2.50 -1.45 9.71
N ALA A 134 -1.73 -1.09 10.73
CA ALA A 134 -0.50 -0.30 10.57
C ALA A 134 0.56 -0.98 9.70
N MET A 135 0.52 -2.30 9.54
CA MET A 135 1.43 -3.05 8.66
C MET A 135 1.02 -3.04 7.18
N LEU A 136 -0.22 -2.69 6.84
CA LEU A 136 -0.72 -2.77 5.46
C LEU A 136 0.09 -1.92 4.45
N PRO A 137 0.54 -0.69 4.76
CA PRO A 137 1.40 0.09 3.88
C PRO A 137 2.74 -0.59 3.58
N ASP A 138 3.39 -1.13 4.61
CA ASP A 138 4.65 -1.86 4.47
C ASP A 138 4.47 -3.15 3.65
N LEU A 139 3.36 -3.85 3.87
CA LEU A 139 2.99 -5.04 3.13
C LEU A 139 2.74 -4.71 1.65
N ALA A 140 2.03 -3.62 1.37
CA ALA A 140 1.81 -3.13 0.01
C ALA A 140 3.14 -2.77 -0.68
N GLY A 141 4.03 -2.07 0.01
CA GLY A 141 5.37 -1.73 -0.48
C GLY A 141 6.22 -2.96 -0.74
N GLY A 142 6.25 -3.90 0.21
CA GLY A 142 6.95 -5.18 0.06
C GLY A 142 6.45 -6.01 -1.13
N LEU A 143 5.13 -6.09 -1.33
CA LEU A 143 4.54 -6.72 -2.51
C LEU A 143 4.93 -5.97 -3.80
N GLY A 144 5.05 -4.64 -3.77
CA GLY A 144 5.54 -3.84 -4.88
C GLY A 144 6.97 -4.20 -5.27
N VAL A 145 7.87 -4.30 -4.29
CA VAL A 145 9.25 -4.76 -4.50
C VAL A 145 9.27 -6.20 -5.01
N ALA A 146 8.43 -7.07 -4.46
CA ALA A 146 8.37 -8.47 -4.88
C ALA A 146 7.92 -8.61 -6.34
N VAL A 147 6.89 -7.88 -6.78
CA VAL A 147 6.44 -7.92 -8.18
C VAL A 147 7.48 -7.31 -9.12
N ALA A 148 8.17 -6.24 -8.72
CA ALA A 148 9.25 -5.66 -9.51
C ALA A 148 10.40 -6.67 -9.75
N ARG A 149 10.81 -7.38 -8.70
CA ARG A 149 11.82 -8.46 -8.79
C ARG A 149 11.33 -9.62 -9.66
N ALA A 150 10.05 -10.04 -9.49
CA ALA A 150 9.47 -11.11 -10.29
C ALA A 150 9.46 -10.76 -11.80
N LEU A 151 9.11 -9.53 -12.16
CA LEU A 151 9.15 -9.05 -13.54
C LEU A 151 10.56 -9.15 -14.13
N LYS A 152 11.60 -8.82 -13.35
CA LYS A 152 13.01 -8.96 -13.76
C LYS A 152 13.48 -10.40 -13.86
N ILE A 153 12.94 -11.30 -13.06
CA ILE A 153 13.22 -12.74 -13.17
C ILE A 153 12.59 -13.31 -14.44
N ILE A 154 11.37 -12.87 -14.78
CA ILE A 154 10.67 -13.28 -16.00
C ILE A 154 11.41 -12.78 -17.25
N GLU A 155 11.90 -11.55 -17.22
CA GLU A 155 12.60 -10.92 -18.34
C GLU A 155 13.69 -9.96 -17.82
N PRO A 156 14.96 -10.41 -17.75
CA PRO A 156 16.06 -9.62 -17.14
C PRO A 156 16.29 -8.24 -17.78
N ASP A 157 16.12 -8.13 -19.09
CA ASP A 157 16.32 -6.88 -19.84
C ASP A 157 15.08 -5.98 -19.88
N LEU A 158 14.00 -6.38 -19.20
CA LEU A 158 12.74 -5.62 -19.16
C LEU A 158 12.96 -4.22 -18.59
N LYS A 159 12.46 -3.22 -19.31
CA LYS A 159 12.38 -1.82 -18.83
C LYS A 159 10.94 -1.38 -18.62
N ASN A 160 10.09 -1.65 -19.59
CA ASN A 160 8.66 -1.28 -19.55
C ASN A 160 7.79 -2.54 -19.58
N PRO A 161 7.17 -2.94 -18.46
CA PRO A 161 6.29 -4.11 -18.43
C PRO A 161 5.08 -3.92 -19.33
N GLN A 162 4.77 -4.94 -20.12
CA GLN A 162 3.57 -5.00 -20.93
C GLN A 162 2.56 -5.95 -20.27
N THR A 163 1.35 -6.01 -20.82
CA THR A 163 0.26 -6.88 -20.32
C THR A 163 0.73 -8.31 -20.07
N ARG A 164 1.51 -8.87 -21.00
CA ARG A 164 2.02 -10.25 -20.88
C ARG A 164 2.89 -10.47 -19.63
N GLN A 165 3.81 -9.56 -19.34
CA GLN A 165 4.68 -9.69 -18.17
C GLN A 165 3.88 -9.57 -16.87
N TRP A 166 2.90 -8.66 -16.82
CA TRP A 166 1.98 -8.53 -15.70
C TRP A 166 1.14 -9.81 -15.47
N GLU A 167 0.61 -10.40 -16.53
CA GLU A 167 -0.14 -11.65 -16.45
C GLU A 167 0.74 -12.80 -15.92
N LEU A 168 1.98 -12.91 -16.42
CA LEU A 168 2.92 -13.92 -15.95
C LEU A 168 3.29 -13.72 -14.48
N ALA A 169 3.61 -12.48 -14.07
CA ALA A 169 3.90 -12.17 -12.68
C ALA A 169 2.69 -12.50 -11.79
N THR A 170 1.49 -12.08 -12.16
CA THR A 170 0.26 -12.39 -11.40
C THR A 170 0.08 -13.89 -11.22
N ARG A 171 0.25 -14.68 -12.30
CA ARG A 171 0.14 -16.15 -12.22
C ARG A 171 1.19 -16.79 -11.31
N VAL A 172 2.42 -16.28 -11.32
CA VAL A 172 3.47 -16.75 -10.38
C VAL A 172 3.03 -16.50 -8.93
N PHE A 173 2.51 -15.32 -8.63
CA PHE A 173 2.02 -15.01 -7.29
C PHE A 173 0.77 -15.83 -6.91
N GLU A 174 -0.09 -16.21 -7.85
CA GLU A 174 -1.22 -17.12 -7.61
C GLU A 174 -0.79 -18.52 -7.16
N LEU A 175 0.40 -18.93 -7.54
CA LEU A 175 0.96 -20.23 -7.12
C LEU A 175 1.65 -20.18 -5.75
N LEU A 176 2.11 -18.99 -5.33
CA LEU A 176 2.99 -18.84 -4.16
C LEU A 176 2.29 -18.22 -2.94
N LEU A 177 1.21 -17.52 -3.15
CA LEU A 177 0.40 -16.81 -2.15
C LEU A 177 -1.07 -17.16 -2.31
#